data_f82e36d15e79a4ce4226f197a86c73ee
#
_entry.id   f82e36d15e79a4ce4226f197a86c73ee
#
_cell.length_a   1.000
_cell.length_b   1.000
_cell.length_c   1.000
_cell.angle_alpha   90.00
_cell.angle_beta   90.00
_cell.angle_gamma   90.00
#
_symmetry.space_group_name_H-M   'P 1'
#
loop_
_entity.id
_entity.type
_entity.pdbx_description
1 polymer ?
#
loop_
_entity_poly.entity_id
_entity_poly.type
_entity_poly.pdbx_seq_one_letter_code
_entity_poly.pdbx_strand_id
1 'polypeptide(L)'
;WLALVVERDGDIIGFCCGYVAPHFFGNELTSGDLAIYVVPEHRGGTIGARLVKEYTAWCEAQGVREPLLGVSAGITPDRTGQLYERLGYTEKYTIYKKPTSVI
;
A
#
# COMPACT_ATOMS: atom_id res chain seq x y z
N TRP A 1 -0.05 11.55 -7.82
CA TRP A 1 -0.45 11.25 -6.44
C TRP A 1 -1.85 10.68 -6.40
N LEU A 2 -2.04 9.71 -5.56
CA LEU A 2 -3.35 9.11 -5.30
C LEU A 2 -3.68 9.30 -3.82
N ALA A 3 -4.90 9.71 -3.53
CA ALA A 3 -5.44 9.71 -2.18
C ALA A 3 -6.86 9.13 -2.25
N LEU A 4 -7.05 8.00 -1.58
CA LEU A 4 -8.34 7.32 -1.50
C LEU A 4 -8.79 7.32 -0.05
N VAL A 5 -10.07 7.60 0.17
CA VAL A 5 -10.66 7.48 1.50
C VAL A 5 -11.91 6.62 1.42
N VAL A 6 -12.18 5.90 2.50
CA VAL A 6 -13.43 5.14 2.67
C VAL A 6 -14.20 5.80 3.79
N GLU A 7 -15.41 6.25 3.48
CA GLU A 7 -16.31 6.85 4.45
C GLU A 7 -17.49 5.92 4.73
N ARG A 8 -17.90 5.92 5.97
CA ARG A 8 -19.13 5.23 6.39
C ARG A 8 -19.79 6.07 7.47
N ASP A 9 -21.08 6.43 7.23
CA ASP A 9 -21.87 7.22 8.16
C ASP A 9 -21.19 8.54 8.56
N GLY A 10 -20.48 9.18 7.63
CA GLY A 10 -19.80 10.43 7.86
C GLY A 10 -18.39 10.31 8.44
N ASP A 11 -17.95 9.11 8.78
CA ASP A 11 -16.61 8.88 9.34
C ASP A 11 -15.68 8.28 8.30
N ILE A 12 -14.42 8.73 8.29
CA ILE A 12 -13.38 8.11 7.49
C ILE A 12 -12.87 6.88 8.22
N ILE A 13 -13.05 5.70 7.63
CA ILE A 13 -12.69 4.43 8.25
C ILE A 13 -11.48 3.76 7.61
N GLY A 14 -10.96 4.33 6.54
CA GLY A 14 -9.74 3.84 5.91
C GLY A 14 -9.26 4.77 4.83
N PHE A 15 -7.98 4.66 4.49
CA PHE A 15 -7.40 5.45 3.42
C PHE A 15 -6.20 4.75 2.80
N CYS A 16 -5.86 5.17 1.60
CA CYS A 16 -4.66 4.76 0.90
C CYS A 16 -4.09 5.97 0.17
N CYS A 17 -2.81 6.21 0.34
CA CYS A 17 -2.09 7.24 -0.38
C CYS A 17 -0.93 6.60 -1.13
N GLY A 18 -0.71 7.03 -2.36
CA GLY A 18 0.36 6.49 -3.17
C GLY A 18 0.87 7.47 -4.21
N TYR A 19 1.90 7.07 -4.92
CA TYR A 19 2.51 7.89 -5.95
C TYR A 19 3.01 7.03 -7.11
N VAL A 20 3.19 7.67 -8.25
CA VAL A 20 3.85 7.11 -9.42
C VAL A 20 5.01 8.03 -9.79
N ALA A 21 6.16 7.45 -10.07
CA ALA A 21 7.36 8.21 -10.40
C ALA A 21 8.22 7.42 -11.41
N PRO A 22 9.11 8.11 -12.15
CA PRO A 22 10.06 7.40 -12.99
C PRO A 22 10.99 6.53 -12.15
N HIS A 23 11.31 5.34 -12.67
CA HIS A 23 12.27 4.47 -12.02
C HIS A 23 13.67 5.09 -12.08
N PHE A 24 14.44 4.92 -11.00
CA PHE A 24 15.75 5.55 -10.85
C PHE A 24 16.72 5.17 -11.96
N PHE A 25 16.68 3.93 -12.42
CA PHE A 25 17.64 3.41 -13.42
C PHE A 25 17.03 3.12 -14.79
N GLY A 26 15.85 3.64 -15.08
CA GLY A 26 15.22 3.30 -16.35
C GLY A 26 14.14 4.27 -16.76
N ASN A 27 13.50 3.97 -17.89
CA ASN A 27 12.43 4.77 -18.43
C ASN A 27 11.05 4.27 -17.97
N GLU A 28 11.01 3.20 -17.18
CA GLU A 28 9.75 2.66 -16.67
C GLU A 28 9.26 3.44 -15.47
N LEU A 29 7.95 3.46 -15.31
CA LEU A 29 7.33 4.07 -14.14
C LEU A 29 7.28 3.06 -13.00
N THR A 30 7.49 3.53 -11.79
CA THR A 30 7.32 2.76 -10.57
C THR A 30 6.27 3.43 -9.69
N SER A 31 5.78 2.70 -8.71
CA SER A 31 4.82 3.23 -7.75
C SER A 31 5.24 2.87 -6.34
N GLY A 32 4.66 3.57 -5.37
CA GLY A 32 4.81 3.24 -3.97
C GLY A 32 3.62 3.72 -3.19
N ASP A 33 3.32 3.03 -2.11
CA ASP A 33 2.33 3.49 -1.15
C ASP A 33 3.02 4.33 -0.07
N LEU A 34 2.40 5.43 0.30
CA LEU A 34 2.83 6.23 1.43
C LEU A 34 2.19 5.73 2.71
N ALA A 35 0.93 5.33 2.62
CA ALA A 35 0.20 4.78 3.75
C ALA A 35 -1.05 4.06 3.27
N ILE A 36 -1.35 2.94 3.89
CA ILE A 36 -2.63 2.25 3.78
C ILE A 36 -3.09 1.96 5.20
N TYR A 37 -4.28 2.41 5.55
CA TYR A 37 -4.76 2.28 6.92
C TYR A 37 -6.27 2.00 6.93
N VAL A 38 -6.67 1.10 7.81
CA VAL A 38 -8.07 0.82 8.10
C VAL A 38 -8.22 0.91 9.62
N VAL A 39 -9.24 1.64 10.09
CA VAL A 39 -9.47 1.75 11.54
C VAL A 39 -9.68 0.36 12.15
N PRO A 40 -9.21 0.13 13.39
CA PRO A 40 -9.24 -1.21 13.98
C PRO A 40 -10.61 -1.90 13.97
N GLU A 41 -11.68 -1.15 14.19
CA GLU A 41 -13.03 -1.69 14.25
C GLU A 41 -13.51 -2.25 12.91
N HIS A 42 -12.88 -1.83 11.81
CA HIS A 42 -13.25 -2.23 10.44
C HIS A 42 -12.21 -3.12 9.78
N ARG A 43 -11.21 -3.59 10.53
CA ARG A 43 -10.21 -4.53 10.01
C ARG A 43 -10.77 -5.94 9.95
N GLY A 44 -10.18 -6.73 9.06
CA GLY A 44 -10.63 -8.12 8.85
C GLY A 44 -11.76 -8.28 7.86
N GLY A 45 -12.33 -7.18 7.36
CA GLY A 45 -13.34 -7.20 6.31
C GLY A 45 -12.73 -6.98 4.93
N THR A 46 -13.48 -6.35 4.04
CA THR A 46 -13.11 -6.17 2.63
C THR A 46 -12.48 -4.82 2.31
N ILE A 47 -12.41 -3.89 3.27
CA ILE A 47 -11.97 -2.51 3.01
C ILE A 47 -10.53 -2.48 2.55
N GLY A 48 -9.64 -3.21 3.24
CA GLY A 48 -8.23 -3.26 2.85
C GLY A 48 -8.04 -3.80 1.44
N ALA A 49 -8.75 -4.88 1.11
CA ALA A 49 -8.69 -5.46 -0.23
C ALA A 49 -9.18 -4.48 -1.29
N ARG A 50 -10.24 -3.74 -1.02
CA ARG A 50 -10.75 -2.74 -1.95
C ARG A 50 -9.74 -1.60 -2.17
N LEU A 51 -9.12 -1.12 -1.09
CA LEU A 51 -8.10 -0.08 -1.19
C LEU A 51 -6.93 -0.55 -2.06
N VAL A 52 -6.45 -1.76 -1.84
CA VAL A 52 -5.34 -2.32 -2.64
C VAL A 52 -5.75 -2.47 -4.11
N LYS A 53 -6.96 -2.96 -4.39
CA LYS A 53 -7.45 -3.09 -5.76
C LYS A 53 -7.55 -1.75 -6.47
N GLU A 54 -8.07 -0.73 -5.80
CA GLU A 54 -8.16 0.61 -6.37
C GLU A 54 -6.78 1.22 -6.61
N TYR A 55 -5.86 1.05 -5.67
CA TYR A 55 -4.48 1.49 -5.85
C TYR A 55 -3.85 0.82 -7.07
N THR A 56 -3.99 -0.50 -7.18
CA THR A 56 -3.43 -1.27 -8.29
C THR A 56 -4.00 -0.80 -9.63
N ALA A 57 -5.32 -0.65 -9.71
CA ALA A 57 -5.96 -0.17 -10.92
C ALA A 57 -5.49 1.22 -11.32
N TRP A 58 -5.34 2.12 -10.35
CA TRP A 58 -4.83 3.46 -10.60
C TRP A 58 -3.39 3.41 -11.13
N CYS A 59 -2.52 2.61 -10.52
CA CYS A 59 -1.14 2.46 -10.97
C CYS A 59 -1.07 1.95 -12.41
N GLU A 60 -1.86 0.93 -12.72
CA GLU A 60 -1.88 0.37 -14.07
C GLU A 60 -2.41 1.38 -15.09
N ALA A 61 -3.41 2.17 -14.72
CA ALA A 61 -3.93 3.23 -15.57
C ALA A 61 -2.88 4.33 -15.84
N GLN A 62 -1.93 4.51 -14.91
CA GLN A 62 -0.82 5.46 -15.08
C GLN A 62 0.35 4.87 -15.87
N GLY A 63 0.28 3.60 -16.24
CA GLY A 63 1.34 2.93 -17.00
C GLY A 63 2.36 2.18 -16.17
N VAL A 64 2.12 1.96 -14.90
CA VAL A 64 3.01 1.18 -14.03
C VAL A 64 2.78 -0.31 -14.31
N ARG A 65 3.84 -1.01 -14.70
CA ARG A 65 3.76 -2.44 -15.03
C ARG A 65 3.76 -3.32 -13.79
N GLU A 66 4.51 -2.92 -12.78
CA GLU A 66 4.66 -3.69 -11.54
C GLU A 66 4.41 -2.77 -10.34
N PRO A 67 3.16 -2.55 -9.95
CA PRO A 67 2.87 -1.75 -8.76
C PRO A 67 3.51 -2.34 -7.51
N LEU A 68 4.02 -1.48 -6.64
CA LEU A 68 4.68 -1.88 -5.40
C LEU A 68 3.85 -1.48 -4.19
N LEU A 69 3.84 -2.35 -3.20
CA LEU A 69 3.24 -2.10 -1.89
C LEU A 69 4.24 -2.49 -0.80
N GLY A 70 4.23 -1.73 0.28
CA GLY A 70 5.05 -2.01 1.44
C GLY A 70 4.23 -2.47 2.64
N VAL A 71 4.90 -3.13 3.56
CA VAL A 71 4.35 -3.48 4.86
C VAL A 71 5.29 -2.88 5.89
N SER A 72 4.97 -1.67 6.35
CA SER A 72 5.88 -0.92 7.22
C SER A 72 5.27 -0.54 8.57
N ALA A 73 3.98 -0.72 8.74
CA ALA A 73 3.29 -0.20 9.91
C ALA A 73 3.54 -1.00 11.19
N GLY A 74 4.10 -2.18 11.13
CA GLY A 74 4.39 -2.97 12.33
C GLY A 74 3.18 -3.56 13.02
N ILE A 75 1.98 -3.28 12.53
CA ILE A 75 0.73 -3.84 13.08
C ILE A 75 0.31 -4.98 12.16
N THR A 76 0.40 -6.21 12.63
CA THR A 76 0.04 -7.41 11.90
C THR A 76 0.65 -7.48 10.48
N PRO A 77 2.00 -7.37 10.34
CA PRO A 77 2.63 -7.37 9.02
C PRO A 77 2.39 -8.67 8.26
N ASP A 78 2.32 -9.81 8.93
CA ASP A 78 2.09 -11.10 8.27
C ASP A 78 0.71 -11.17 7.65
N ARG A 79 -0.31 -10.64 8.31
CA ARG A 79 -1.68 -10.62 7.77
C ARG A 79 -1.78 -9.70 6.57
N THR A 80 -1.10 -8.55 6.62
CA THR A 80 -1.05 -7.62 5.49
C THR A 80 -0.35 -8.26 4.30
N GLY A 81 0.77 -8.93 4.51
CA GLY A 81 1.47 -9.66 3.46
C GLY A 81 0.60 -10.75 2.83
N GLN A 82 -0.13 -11.49 3.66
CA GLN A 82 -1.06 -12.52 3.16
C GLN A 82 -2.18 -11.90 2.30
N LEU A 83 -2.69 -10.74 2.69
CA LEU A 83 -3.67 -10.03 1.88
C LEU A 83 -3.09 -9.66 0.51
N TYR A 84 -1.89 -9.12 0.48
CA TYR A 84 -1.23 -8.75 -0.77
C TYR A 84 -1.04 -9.96 -1.66
N GLU A 85 -0.59 -11.08 -1.10
CA GLU A 85 -0.39 -12.32 -1.85
C GLU A 85 -1.69 -12.82 -2.47
N ARG A 86 -2.79 -12.77 -1.73
CA ARG A 86 -4.11 -13.17 -2.25
C ARG A 86 -4.56 -12.28 -3.40
N LEU A 87 -4.09 -11.04 -3.46
CA LEU A 87 -4.42 -10.10 -4.51
C LEU A 87 -3.42 -10.09 -5.66
N GLY A 88 -2.51 -11.07 -5.69
CA GLY A 88 -1.59 -11.27 -6.80
C GLY A 88 -0.22 -10.64 -6.63
N TYR A 89 0.08 -10.05 -5.47
CA TYR A 89 1.40 -9.51 -5.19
C TYR A 89 2.32 -10.63 -4.69
N THR A 90 3.61 -10.51 -5.01
CA THR A 90 4.65 -11.40 -4.47
C THR A 90 5.70 -10.53 -3.79
N GLU A 91 6.32 -11.08 -2.76
CA GLU A 91 7.40 -10.38 -2.08
C GLU A 91 8.59 -10.22 -3.03
N LYS A 92 9.05 -8.99 -3.23
CA LYS A 92 10.13 -8.70 -4.16
C LYS A 92 11.35 -8.11 -3.46
N TYR A 93 11.14 -7.28 -2.43
CA TYR A 93 12.21 -6.59 -1.73
C TYR A 93 12.06 -6.74 -0.24
N THR A 94 13.20 -6.78 0.44
CA THR A 94 13.26 -6.71 1.89
C THR A 94 14.04 -5.46 2.26
N ILE A 95 13.50 -4.65 3.16
CA ILE A 95 14.10 -3.41 3.60
C ILE A 95 14.55 -3.57 5.03
N TYR A 96 15.82 -3.24 5.29
CA TYR A 96 16.39 -3.27 6.63
C TYR A 96 16.54 -1.85 7.15
N LYS A 97 16.20 -1.65 8.40
CA LYS A 97 16.33 -0.36 9.06
C LYS A 97 17.32 -0.48 10.21
N LYS A 98 18.27 0.43 10.26
CA LYS A 98 19.16 0.54 11.41
C LYS A 98 18.58 1.57 12.36
N PRO A 99 18.20 1.18 13.59
CA PRO A 99 17.72 2.14 14.56
C PRO A 99 18.81 3.14 14.90
N THR A 100 18.44 4.41 15.01
CA THR A 100 19.38 5.43 15.47
C THR A 100 19.54 5.30 16.98
N SER A 101 20.78 5.14 17.38
CA SER A 101 21.12 5.07 18.79
C SER A 101 21.23 6.48 19.33
N VAL A 102 20.47 6.79 20.38
CA VAL A 102 20.57 8.07 21.06
C VAL A 102 21.37 7.86 22.33
N ILE A 103 22.45 8.59 22.44
CA ILE A 103 23.34 8.50 23.57
C ILE A 103 23.05 9.65 24.55
#